data_f198e700a8e0665b2c52e3c9297c98d7
#
_entry.id   f198e700a8e0665b2c52e3c9297c98d7
#
_cell.length_a   1.000
_cell.length_b   1.000
_cell.length_c   1.000
_cell.angle_alpha   90.00
_cell.angle_beta   90.00
_cell.angle_gamma   90.00
#
_symmetry.space_group_name_H-M   'P 1'
#
loop_
_entity.id
_entity.type
_entity.pdbx_description
1 polymer ?
#
loop_
_entity_poly.entity_id
_entity_poly.type
_entity_poly.pdbx_seq_one_letter_code
_entity_poly.pdbx_strand_id
1 'polypeptide(L)'
;MAEHKRTASNNRQQNKRAPQDAEFSDSSLPTELDAMLNELPELLRDDAPDPDVSALSQQEELIDDEPLDLKDPAFAAELADDPVRLYLREIGQVKLLDASSEFHLATMIEANRLIVSLSRHPLRKGLSTECAIYHALIAEMLTSWERLLEDTARLNSIAPNLIYLLDEANALCASSETKEPSYLRNYLDNGMWGMDELWNSIARKAYSVFLSLYLLPPSYADWLLKHLHSRLDLPNQRTLFNHLPSDDILRKEMDAAQARALDANQALIRANLRLVVSVAKRYLNRGINIQDLIQEGSLGLMRAVNKFDPRRGFKFSTYATWWIRQSINRSIAEQARTIRIPVHLFEAISRVMRVQRTLTQQLGRSPTTEEVAIEVGYLPAADVDAILRAHSEEQPLDAALQQRLDSAMQKVNRVLRSAEEPVSIDGPVGDEDSSSLGDFLEDEDAPSPLDSGRREMLRRRGRTALNLLSDRG
;
A
#
# COMPACT_ATOMS: atom_id res chain seq x y z
N MET A 1 -14.90 44.02 66.27
CA MET A 1 -15.59 43.22 67.27
C MET A 1 -15.51 41.78 66.91
N ALA A 2 -14.63 41.17 67.51
CA ALA A 2 -14.64 40.02 68.42
C ALA A 2 -14.68 38.69 67.68
N GLU A 3 -13.56 37.96 67.57
CA GLU A 3 -13.07 36.94 68.54
C GLU A 3 -13.92 35.69 68.57
N HIS A 4 -13.45 34.47 68.39
CA HIS A 4 -12.47 33.67 69.13
C HIS A 4 -12.28 32.33 68.36
N LYS A 5 -11.06 31.90 68.06
CA LYS A 5 -10.16 30.98 68.82
C LYS A 5 -10.59 29.54 69.02
N ARG A 6 -9.67 28.64 68.56
CA ARG A 6 -9.24 27.32 69.12
C ARG A 6 -10.02 26.09 68.66
N THR A 7 -9.44 24.93 68.41
CA THR A 7 -8.17 24.28 68.73
C THR A 7 -7.98 23.05 67.90
N ALA A 8 -6.76 22.62 67.75
CA ALA A 8 -6.22 21.44 67.11
C ALA A 8 -6.78 20.12 67.67
N SER A 9 -6.85 19.11 66.81
CA SER A 9 -6.47 17.75 67.19
C SER A 9 -6.09 16.91 65.96
N ASN A 10 -4.88 16.36 66.03
CA ASN A 10 -4.26 15.33 65.20
C ASN A 10 -5.19 14.14 65.00
N ASN A 11 -5.23 13.64 63.75
CA ASN A 11 -5.21 12.19 63.56
C ASN A 11 -4.56 11.84 62.22
N ARG A 12 -3.36 11.27 62.31
CA ARG A 12 -2.68 10.56 61.21
C ARG A 12 -3.46 9.31 60.91
N GLN A 13 -4.05 9.24 59.71
CA GLN A 13 -4.33 7.97 59.04
C GLN A 13 -3.68 7.99 57.70
N GLN A 14 -2.66 7.13 57.60
CA GLN A 14 -2.00 6.71 56.38
C GLN A 14 -3.05 6.08 55.46
N ASN A 15 -3.34 6.73 54.35
CA ASN A 15 -4.06 6.12 53.24
C ASN A 15 -3.05 5.96 52.09
N LYS A 16 -2.57 4.73 51.90
CA LYS A 16 -1.86 4.26 50.72
C LYS A 16 -2.80 4.46 49.55
N ARG A 17 -2.58 5.45 48.70
CA ARG A 17 -3.16 5.54 47.37
C ARG A 17 -2.30 4.71 46.44
N ALA A 18 -2.86 3.63 45.89
CA ALA A 18 -2.38 2.96 44.69
C ALA A 18 -2.43 3.95 43.50
N PRO A 19 -1.54 3.83 42.52
CA PRO A 19 -1.59 4.66 41.33
C PRO A 19 -2.90 4.31 40.60
N GLN A 20 -3.70 5.32 40.30
CA GLN A 20 -4.84 5.23 39.40
C GLN A 20 -4.26 5.02 37.98
N ASP A 21 -4.53 3.85 37.44
CA ASP A 21 -4.42 3.59 36.03
C ASP A 21 -5.24 4.65 35.27
N ALA A 22 -4.56 5.44 34.46
CA ALA A 22 -5.19 6.33 33.51
C ALA A 22 -5.91 5.45 32.46
N GLU A 23 -7.23 5.32 32.62
CA GLU A 23 -8.09 4.81 31.55
C GLU A 23 -8.00 5.78 30.36
N PHE A 24 -7.18 5.43 29.39
CA PHE A 24 -7.29 5.96 28.04
C PHE A 24 -8.56 5.39 27.43
N SER A 25 -9.64 6.15 27.47
CA SER A 25 -10.84 5.89 26.70
C SER A 25 -10.61 6.27 25.25
N ASP A 26 -9.97 5.38 24.50
CA ASP A 26 -9.78 5.49 23.04
C ASP A 26 -10.79 4.58 22.35
N SER A 27 -12.01 5.09 22.12
CA SER A 27 -13.12 4.35 21.54
C SER A 27 -13.17 4.38 20.00
N SER A 28 -12.23 5.07 19.33
CA SER A 28 -12.17 5.20 17.86
C SER A 28 -11.10 4.36 17.19
N LEU A 29 -10.04 3.97 17.89
CA LEU A 29 -8.93 3.17 17.37
C LEU A 29 -9.20 1.67 17.10
N PRO A 30 -10.15 0.97 17.75
CA PRO A 30 -10.34 -0.46 17.53
C PRO A 30 -10.83 -0.80 16.12
N THR A 31 -11.71 0.02 15.54
CA THR A 31 -12.41 -0.29 14.28
C THR A 31 -11.49 -0.15 13.05
N GLU A 32 -10.62 0.86 13.03
CA GLU A 32 -9.65 1.06 11.94
C GLU A 32 -8.57 -0.02 11.95
N LEU A 33 -8.08 -0.39 13.13
CA LEU A 33 -7.06 -1.42 13.27
C LEU A 33 -7.58 -2.81 12.86
N ASP A 34 -8.85 -3.11 13.18
CA ASP A 34 -9.48 -4.37 12.79
C ASP A 34 -9.76 -4.43 11.28
N ALA A 35 -10.15 -3.32 10.65
CA ALA A 35 -10.26 -3.23 9.20
C ALA A 35 -8.89 -3.45 8.52
N MET A 36 -7.84 -2.80 9.01
CA MET A 36 -6.48 -2.96 8.49
C MET A 36 -5.93 -4.39 8.66
N LEU A 37 -6.24 -5.06 9.78
CA LEU A 37 -5.83 -6.43 10.03
C LEU A 37 -6.58 -7.44 9.14
N ASN A 38 -7.79 -7.12 8.68
CA ASN A 38 -8.56 -7.97 7.76
C ASN A 38 -7.99 -7.95 6.34
N GLU A 39 -7.46 -6.83 5.88
CA GLU A 39 -6.86 -6.66 4.54
C GLU A 39 -5.41 -7.19 4.45
N LEU A 40 -4.72 -7.34 5.59
CA LEU A 40 -3.29 -7.68 5.66
C LEU A 40 -2.88 -8.92 4.84
N PRO A 41 -3.60 -10.06 4.87
CA PRO A 41 -3.18 -11.26 4.14
C PRO A 41 -3.16 -11.09 2.62
N GLU A 42 -4.06 -10.28 2.05
CA GLU A 42 -4.11 -10.01 0.62
C GLU A 42 -3.04 -9.01 0.19
N LEU A 43 -2.77 -8.01 1.05
CA LEU A 43 -1.80 -6.95 0.79
C LEU A 43 -0.33 -7.42 0.88
N LEU A 44 -0.05 -8.54 1.54
CA LEU A 44 1.32 -9.02 1.74
C LEU A 44 1.86 -9.93 0.62
N ARG A 45 1.05 -10.30 -0.38
CA ARG A 45 1.48 -11.16 -1.48
C ARG A 45 2.43 -10.43 -2.43
N ASP A 46 3.50 -11.11 -2.86
CA ASP A 46 4.50 -10.57 -3.82
C ASP A 46 3.89 -10.20 -5.17
N ASP A 47 2.99 -11.04 -5.68
CA ASP A 47 2.22 -10.87 -6.91
C ASP A 47 0.78 -10.52 -6.57
N ALA A 48 0.57 -9.53 -5.68
CA ALA A 48 -0.78 -9.08 -5.37
C ALA A 48 -1.51 -8.75 -6.67
N PRO A 49 -2.63 -9.42 -6.97
CA PRO A 49 -3.42 -9.10 -8.14
C PRO A 49 -3.89 -7.64 -8.05
N ASP A 50 -4.18 -7.05 -9.20
CA ASP A 50 -4.82 -5.74 -9.21
C ASP A 50 -6.10 -5.80 -8.36
N PRO A 51 -6.36 -4.78 -7.52
CA PRO A 51 -7.53 -4.76 -6.66
C PRO A 51 -8.80 -4.91 -7.50
N ASP A 52 -9.71 -5.74 -7.03
CA ASP A 52 -10.99 -5.95 -7.69
C ASP A 52 -11.90 -4.72 -7.54
N VAL A 53 -12.85 -4.56 -8.45
CA VAL A 53 -13.78 -3.42 -8.49
C VAL A 53 -14.53 -3.25 -7.16
N SER A 54 -14.92 -4.36 -6.53
CA SER A 54 -15.60 -4.37 -5.23
C SER A 54 -14.72 -3.86 -4.08
N ALA A 55 -13.43 -4.21 -4.08
CA ALA A 55 -12.47 -3.73 -3.09
C ALA A 55 -12.18 -2.23 -3.26
N LEU A 56 -12.13 -1.73 -4.50
CA LEU A 56 -11.93 -0.30 -4.79
C LEU A 56 -13.15 0.53 -4.37
N SER A 57 -14.37 0.06 -4.60
CA SER A 57 -15.60 0.77 -4.21
C SER A 57 -15.74 0.92 -2.69
N GLN A 58 -15.37 -0.11 -1.92
CA GLN A 58 -15.36 -0.04 -0.45
C GLN A 58 -14.29 0.93 0.08
N GLN A 59 -13.19 1.11 -0.64
CA GLN A 59 -12.14 2.05 -0.25
C GLN A 59 -12.50 3.51 -0.55
N GLU A 60 -13.34 3.79 -1.55
CA GLU A 60 -13.80 5.16 -1.83
C GLU A 60 -14.56 5.77 -0.65
N GLU A 61 -15.32 4.97 0.11
CA GLU A 61 -16.03 5.40 1.32
C GLU A 61 -15.08 5.65 2.52
N LEU A 62 -13.86 5.10 2.49
CA LEU A 62 -12.88 5.19 3.59
C LEU A 62 -11.77 6.24 3.34
N ILE A 63 -11.73 6.83 2.15
CA ILE A 63 -10.79 7.91 1.86
C ILE A 63 -11.40 9.21 2.36
N ASP A 64 -11.17 9.51 3.64
CA ASP A 64 -11.34 10.86 4.14
C ASP A 64 -10.28 11.73 3.47
N ASP A 65 -10.75 12.65 2.61
CA ASP A 65 -9.95 13.76 2.07
C ASP A 65 -9.64 14.80 3.16
N GLU A 66 -9.39 14.35 4.40
CA GLU A 66 -8.98 15.28 5.46
C GLU A 66 -7.66 15.93 5.09
N PRO A 67 -7.62 17.26 5.09
CA PRO A 67 -6.38 17.98 4.85
C PRO A 67 -5.37 17.56 5.93
N LEU A 68 -4.14 17.26 5.51
CA LEU A 68 -3.02 16.94 6.40
C LEU A 68 -2.97 17.95 7.56
N ASP A 69 -3.45 17.54 8.74
CA ASP A 69 -3.32 18.35 9.93
C ASP A 69 -1.92 18.20 10.50
N LEU A 70 -1.05 19.17 10.15
CA LEU A 70 0.33 19.27 10.65
C LEU A 70 0.41 19.56 12.16
N LYS A 71 -0.74 19.78 12.83
CA LYS A 71 -0.81 20.14 14.26
C LYS A 71 -1.07 18.93 15.16
N ASP A 72 -1.23 17.74 14.61
CA ASP A 72 -1.37 16.52 15.41
C ASP A 72 -0.11 16.32 16.28
N PRO A 73 -0.24 16.24 17.61
CA PRO A 73 0.90 16.18 18.52
C PRO A 73 1.78 14.94 18.33
N ALA A 74 1.23 13.81 17.91
CA ALA A 74 2.02 12.60 17.61
C ALA A 74 2.87 12.81 16.34
N PHE A 75 2.29 13.45 15.32
CA PHE A 75 2.99 13.79 14.10
C PHE A 75 3.98 14.95 14.30
N ALA A 76 3.67 15.89 15.20
CA ALA A 76 4.55 17.00 15.52
C ALA A 76 5.83 16.58 16.27
N ALA A 77 5.80 15.50 17.05
CA ALA A 77 6.99 14.98 17.74
C ALA A 77 7.98 14.35 16.75
N GLU A 78 7.51 13.63 15.74
CA GLU A 78 8.37 13.07 14.67
C GLU A 78 8.80 14.12 13.63
N LEU A 79 8.08 15.25 13.55
CA LEU A 79 8.43 16.41 12.75
C LEU A 79 9.56 17.27 13.37
N ALA A 80 10.20 16.85 14.48
CA ALA A 80 11.34 17.55 15.04
C ALA A 80 12.53 17.63 14.08
N ASP A 81 12.62 16.70 13.12
CA ASP A 81 13.63 16.71 12.06
C ASP A 81 13.35 17.76 10.99
N ASP A 82 14.25 18.73 10.86
CA ASP A 82 14.20 19.78 9.83
C ASP A 82 13.99 19.26 8.37
N PRO A 83 14.59 18.13 7.93
CA PRO A 83 14.39 17.59 6.58
C PRO A 83 12.95 17.20 6.27
N VAL A 84 12.23 16.60 7.25
CA VAL A 84 10.83 16.19 7.04
C VAL A 84 9.93 17.41 6.88
N ARG A 85 10.14 18.43 7.68
CA ARG A 85 9.40 19.70 7.57
C ARG A 85 9.62 20.38 6.22
N LEU A 86 10.86 20.38 5.72
CA LEU A 86 11.17 20.92 4.41
C LEU A 86 10.43 20.15 3.32
N TYR A 87 10.50 18.81 3.35
CA TYR A 87 9.80 17.95 2.41
C TYR A 87 8.28 18.20 2.41
N LEU A 88 7.64 18.24 3.58
CA LEU A 88 6.19 18.51 3.70
C LEU A 88 5.81 19.89 3.16
N ARG A 89 6.66 20.89 3.36
CA ARG A 89 6.46 22.22 2.80
C ARG A 89 6.56 22.22 1.26
N GLU A 90 7.50 21.49 0.70
CA GLU A 90 7.68 21.38 -0.76
C GLU A 90 6.51 20.66 -1.42
N ILE A 91 6.10 19.50 -0.90
CA ILE A 91 4.93 18.78 -1.45
C ILE A 91 3.63 19.58 -1.27
N GLY A 92 3.54 20.41 -0.22
CA GLY A 92 2.40 21.29 0.05
C GLY A 92 2.22 22.40 -0.98
N GLN A 93 3.28 22.80 -1.70
CA GLN A 93 3.25 23.82 -2.75
C GLN A 93 2.71 23.27 -4.08
N VAL A 94 2.74 21.94 -4.26
CA VAL A 94 2.24 21.32 -5.50
C VAL A 94 0.72 21.41 -5.53
N LYS A 95 0.18 21.91 -6.65
CA LYS A 95 -1.26 22.03 -6.86
C LYS A 95 -1.91 20.64 -6.94
N LEU A 96 -3.04 20.47 -6.26
CA LEU A 96 -3.85 19.27 -6.38
C LEU A 96 -4.44 19.17 -7.80
N LEU A 97 -4.48 17.96 -8.32
CA LEU A 97 -5.09 17.66 -9.61
C LEU A 97 -6.60 17.46 -9.41
N ASP A 98 -7.35 17.93 -10.38
CA ASP A 98 -8.77 17.56 -10.54
C ASP A 98 -8.89 16.24 -11.34
N ALA A 99 -10.07 15.66 -11.32
CA ALA A 99 -10.30 14.39 -11.98
C ALA A 99 -10.08 14.41 -13.51
N SER A 100 -10.27 15.57 -14.15
CA SER A 100 -9.98 15.75 -15.58
C SER A 100 -8.47 15.79 -15.85
N SER A 101 -7.70 16.51 -15.02
CA SER A 101 -6.24 16.56 -15.12
C SER A 101 -5.60 15.19 -14.85
N GLU A 102 -6.10 14.42 -13.86
CA GLU A 102 -5.66 13.04 -13.63
C GLU A 102 -5.89 12.15 -14.86
N PHE A 103 -7.08 12.27 -15.46
CA PHE A 103 -7.44 11.52 -16.67
C PHE A 103 -6.56 11.89 -17.86
N HIS A 104 -6.26 13.18 -18.07
CA HIS A 104 -5.39 13.65 -19.13
C HIS A 104 -3.95 13.16 -18.97
N LEU A 105 -3.38 13.28 -17.76
CA LEU A 105 -2.04 12.77 -17.47
C LEU A 105 -1.95 11.24 -17.65
N ALA A 106 -2.95 10.51 -17.17
CA ALA A 106 -3.02 9.07 -17.38
C ALA A 106 -3.14 8.69 -18.85
N THR A 107 -3.86 9.49 -19.65
CA THR A 107 -3.97 9.31 -21.10
C THR A 107 -2.61 9.46 -21.80
N MET A 108 -1.81 10.47 -21.44
CA MET A 108 -0.48 10.65 -22.01
C MET A 108 0.44 9.46 -21.70
N ILE A 109 0.37 8.93 -20.48
CA ILE A 109 1.15 7.76 -20.06
C ILE A 109 0.71 6.53 -20.86
N GLU A 110 -0.60 6.30 -20.99
CA GLU A 110 -1.16 5.14 -21.68
C GLU A 110 -0.90 5.20 -23.20
N ALA A 111 -0.88 6.39 -23.80
CA ALA A 111 -0.52 6.59 -25.19
C ALA A 111 0.90 6.09 -25.51
N ASN A 112 1.86 6.38 -24.65
CA ASN A 112 3.21 5.86 -24.80
C ASN A 112 3.27 4.34 -24.63
N ARG A 113 2.49 3.77 -23.69
CA ARG A 113 2.39 2.31 -23.54
C ARG A 113 1.84 1.65 -24.80
N LEU A 114 0.85 2.27 -25.43
CA LEU A 114 0.28 1.79 -26.70
C LEU A 114 1.34 1.77 -27.81
N ILE A 115 2.11 2.84 -27.98
CA ILE A 115 3.24 2.87 -28.95
C ILE A 115 4.22 1.74 -28.68
N VAL A 116 4.66 1.57 -27.42
CA VAL A 116 5.61 0.52 -27.04
C VAL A 116 5.00 -0.88 -27.27
N SER A 117 3.72 -1.06 -27.00
CA SER A 117 3.00 -2.30 -27.26
C SER A 117 2.96 -2.62 -28.76
N LEU A 118 2.57 -1.65 -29.58
CA LEU A 118 2.51 -1.83 -31.05
C LEU A 118 3.90 -2.10 -31.66
N SER A 119 4.96 -1.49 -31.13
CA SER A 119 6.34 -1.72 -31.61
C SER A 119 6.85 -3.14 -31.36
N ARG A 120 6.28 -3.86 -30.37
CA ARG A 120 6.66 -5.26 -30.04
C ARG A 120 5.97 -6.29 -30.92
N HIS A 121 4.88 -5.93 -31.60
CA HIS A 121 4.17 -6.86 -32.49
C HIS A 121 4.88 -6.98 -33.86
N PRO A 122 4.78 -8.13 -34.53
CA PRO A 122 5.37 -8.31 -35.84
C PRO A 122 4.76 -7.32 -36.84
N LEU A 123 5.55 -6.35 -37.26
CA LEU A 123 5.15 -5.31 -38.20
C LEU A 123 5.04 -5.84 -39.63
N ARG A 124 4.20 -5.20 -40.45
CA ARG A 124 4.01 -5.56 -41.87
C ARG A 124 5.35 -5.43 -42.63
N LYS A 125 5.73 -6.51 -43.31
CA LYS A 125 6.93 -6.50 -44.17
C LYS A 125 6.78 -5.47 -45.28
N GLY A 126 7.79 -4.63 -45.48
CA GLY A 126 7.82 -3.65 -46.59
C GLY A 126 7.45 -2.21 -46.23
N LEU A 127 7.13 -1.91 -44.95
CA LEU A 127 6.93 -0.56 -44.41
C LEU A 127 8.04 -0.25 -43.43
N SER A 128 8.31 1.04 -43.23
CA SER A 128 9.13 1.50 -42.09
C SER A 128 8.44 1.14 -40.78
N THR A 129 9.19 1.05 -39.70
CA THR A 129 8.65 0.73 -38.36
C THR A 129 7.59 1.75 -37.94
N GLU A 130 7.87 3.02 -38.14
CA GLU A 130 7.00 4.15 -37.79
C GLU A 130 5.68 4.09 -38.57
N CYS A 131 5.77 3.96 -39.90
CA CYS A 131 4.60 3.84 -40.76
C CYS A 131 3.75 2.60 -40.40
N ALA A 132 4.38 1.46 -40.11
CA ALA A 132 3.67 0.25 -39.71
C ALA A 132 2.93 0.39 -38.38
N ILE A 133 3.51 1.09 -37.38
CA ILE A 133 2.84 1.42 -36.11
C ILE A 133 1.62 2.30 -36.35
N TYR A 134 1.73 3.36 -37.15
CA TYR A 134 0.59 4.23 -37.48
C TYR A 134 -0.47 3.54 -38.32
N HIS A 135 -0.10 2.60 -39.18
CA HIS A 135 -1.09 1.75 -39.88
C HIS A 135 -1.87 0.88 -38.89
N ALA A 136 -1.19 0.28 -37.90
CA ALA A 136 -1.85 -0.52 -36.86
C ALA A 136 -2.76 0.37 -35.99
N LEU A 137 -2.28 1.54 -35.58
CA LEU A 137 -3.03 2.51 -34.79
C LEU A 137 -4.33 2.97 -35.49
N ILE A 138 -4.24 3.35 -36.77
CA ILE A 138 -5.41 3.76 -37.57
C ILE A 138 -6.36 2.60 -37.76
N ALA A 139 -5.88 1.37 -38.02
CA ALA A 139 -6.74 0.20 -38.15
C ALA A 139 -7.47 -0.11 -36.84
N GLU A 140 -6.81 -0.03 -35.71
CA GLU A 140 -7.43 -0.21 -34.40
C GLU A 140 -8.45 0.89 -34.10
N MET A 141 -8.13 2.15 -34.43
CA MET A 141 -9.05 3.28 -34.29
C MET A 141 -10.36 3.05 -35.06
N LEU A 142 -10.27 2.67 -36.32
CA LEU A 142 -11.45 2.40 -37.16
C LEU A 142 -12.29 1.24 -36.62
N THR A 143 -11.63 0.13 -36.27
CA THR A 143 -12.32 -1.04 -35.70
C THR A 143 -12.98 -0.71 -34.36
N SER A 144 -12.32 0.05 -33.52
CA SER A 144 -12.86 0.50 -32.23
C SER A 144 -14.03 1.43 -32.42
N TRP A 145 -13.97 2.35 -33.41
CA TRP A 145 -15.06 3.25 -33.72
C TRP A 145 -16.31 2.53 -34.24
N GLU A 146 -16.16 1.62 -35.19
CA GLU A 146 -17.28 0.79 -35.75
C GLU A 146 -17.97 0.02 -34.61
N ARG A 147 -17.20 -0.67 -33.78
CA ARG A 147 -17.74 -1.43 -32.63
C ARG A 147 -18.38 -0.52 -31.57
N LEU A 148 -17.85 0.68 -31.38
CA LEU A 148 -18.42 1.65 -30.46
C LEU A 148 -19.80 2.12 -30.93
N LEU A 149 -19.96 2.39 -32.23
CA LEU A 149 -21.25 2.73 -32.82
C LEU A 149 -22.27 1.60 -32.69
N GLU A 150 -21.85 0.34 -32.87
CA GLU A 150 -22.73 -0.83 -32.69
C GLU A 150 -23.19 -0.95 -31.22
N ASP A 151 -22.26 -0.82 -30.25
CA ASP A 151 -22.58 -0.97 -28.83
C ASP A 151 -23.43 0.18 -28.31
N THR A 152 -23.18 1.43 -28.75
CA THR A 152 -24.01 2.57 -28.39
C THR A 152 -25.42 2.45 -28.96
N ALA A 153 -25.56 1.94 -30.17
CA ALA A 153 -26.86 1.65 -30.76
C ALA A 153 -27.64 0.56 -29.99
N ARG A 154 -26.95 -0.48 -29.49
CA ARG A 154 -27.57 -1.53 -28.65
C ARG A 154 -28.10 -0.99 -27.32
N LEU A 155 -27.40 -0.04 -26.72
CA LEU A 155 -27.81 0.60 -25.47
C LEU A 155 -28.74 1.80 -25.66
N ASN A 156 -29.14 2.13 -26.89
CA ASN A 156 -29.87 3.37 -27.23
C ASN A 156 -29.21 4.64 -26.66
N SER A 157 -27.89 4.65 -26.56
CA SER A 157 -27.10 5.78 -26.11
C SER A 157 -26.54 6.57 -27.29
N ILE A 158 -26.20 7.84 -27.05
CA ILE A 158 -25.64 8.71 -28.10
C ILE A 158 -24.13 8.42 -28.17
N ALA A 159 -23.59 8.20 -29.38
CA ALA A 159 -22.15 8.05 -29.59
C ALA A 159 -21.41 9.36 -29.30
N PRO A 160 -20.15 9.32 -28.83
CA PRO A 160 -19.38 10.53 -28.61
C PRO A 160 -19.08 11.27 -29.90
N ASN A 161 -19.00 12.59 -29.82
CA ASN A 161 -18.72 13.43 -31.01
C ASN A 161 -17.22 13.40 -31.33
N LEU A 162 -16.87 12.91 -32.53
CA LEU A 162 -15.48 12.82 -33.00
C LEU A 162 -14.75 14.16 -33.07
N ILE A 163 -15.46 15.24 -33.37
CA ILE A 163 -14.85 16.57 -33.47
C ILE A 163 -14.37 16.99 -32.08
N TYR A 164 -15.21 16.88 -31.04
CA TYR A 164 -14.82 17.23 -29.68
C TYR A 164 -13.71 16.32 -29.13
N LEU A 165 -13.71 15.02 -29.49
CA LEU A 165 -12.61 14.10 -29.12
C LEU A 165 -11.29 14.53 -29.78
N LEU A 166 -11.31 14.93 -31.04
CA LEU A 166 -10.12 15.37 -31.76
C LEU A 166 -9.62 16.73 -31.29
N ASP A 167 -10.52 17.65 -30.97
CA ASP A 167 -10.18 18.97 -30.41
C ASP A 167 -9.52 18.81 -29.03
N GLU A 168 -10.08 17.99 -28.16
CA GLU A 168 -9.47 17.65 -26.86
C GLU A 168 -8.10 16.99 -27.04
N ALA A 169 -7.97 16.04 -27.94
CA ALA A 169 -6.69 15.38 -28.24
C ALA A 169 -5.62 16.36 -28.73
N ASN A 170 -6.00 17.29 -29.61
CA ASN A 170 -5.10 18.35 -30.11
C ASN A 170 -4.71 19.33 -28.99
N ALA A 171 -5.66 19.72 -28.13
CA ALA A 171 -5.37 20.58 -26.99
C ALA A 171 -4.37 19.96 -26.03
N LEU A 172 -4.46 18.65 -25.79
CA LEU A 172 -3.51 17.89 -24.97
C LEU A 172 -2.12 17.80 -25.61
N CYS A 173 -2.03 17.71 -26.92
CA CYS A 173 -0.74 17.76 -27.63
C CYS A 173 -0.06 19.13 -27.51
N ALA A 174 -0.83 20.21 -27.46
CA ALA A 174 -0.31 21.59 -27.40
C ALA A 174 0.10 22.00 -25.98
N SER A 175 -0.61 21.53 -24.94
CA SER A 175 -0.33 21.88 -23.55
C SER A 175 -0.74 20.72 -22.62
N SER A 176 0.16 20.33 -21.73
CA SER A 176 -0.14 19.35 -20.68
C SER A 176 -1.06 19.89 -19.57
N GLU A 177 -1.18 21.22 -19.45
CA GLU A 177 -2.07 21.91 -18.50
C GLU A 177 -3.30 22.47 -19.21
N THR A 178 -4.22 21.60 -19.62
CA THR A 178 -5.53 22.04 -20.08
C THR A 178 -6.41 22.37 -18.88
N LYS A 179 -6.93 23.61 -18.85
CA LYS A 179 -7.87 24.06 -17.81
C LYS A 179 -9.31 23.63 -18.10
N GLU A 180 -9.55 23.07 -19.26
CA GLU A 180 -10.88 22.66 -19.69
C GLU A 180 -11.19 21.24 -19.20
N PRO A 181 -12.44 21.00 -18.76
CA PRO A 181 -12.86 19.66 -18.34
C PRO A 181 -12.81 18.69 -19.53
N SER A 182 -12.36 17.46 -19.29
CA SER A 182 -12.31 16.42 -20.34
C SER A 182 -13.70 16.10 -20.89
N TYR A 183 -13.87 16.27 -22.20
CA TYR A 183 -15.09 15.88 -22.89
C TYR A 183 -15.32 14.37 -22.81
N LEU A 184 -14.27 13.57 -23.09
CA LEU A 184 -14.38 12.13 -23.04
C LEU A 184 -14.75 11.63 -21.65
N ARG A 185 -14.09 12.12 -20.61
CA ARG A 185 -14.40 11.73 -19.23
C ARG A 185 -15.85 12.08 -18.89
N ASN A 186 -16.31 13.28 -19.19
CA ASN A 186 -17.68 13.71 -18.92
C ASN A 186 -18.72 12.86 -19.70
N TYR A 187 -18.40 12.45 -20.93
CA TYR A 187 -19.24 11.54 -21.71
C TYR A 187 -19.35 10.18 -21.03
N LEU A 188 -18.26 9.64 -20.48
CA LEU A 188 -18.22 8.33 -19.83
C LEU A 188 -18.86 8.33 -18.43
N ASP A 189 -18.83 9.46 -17.74
CA ASP A 189 -19.31 9.63 -16.36
C ASP A 189 -20.83 9.75 -16.29
N ASN A 190 -21.52 8.65 -16.55
CA ASN A 190 -23.00 8.55 -16.50
C ASN A 190 -23.52 7.79 -15.27
N GLY A 191 -22.68 7.53 -14.28
CA GLY A 191 -23.00 6.74 -13.10
C GLY A 191 -22.97 5.21 -13.31
N MET A 192 -22.75 4.72 -14.52
CA MET A 192 -22.63 3.28 -14.84
C MET A 192 -21.16 2.86 -15.10
N TRP A 193 -20.30 3.84 -15.23
CA TRP A 193 -18.89 3.62 -15.53
C TRP A 193 -18.18 2.90 -14.38
N GLY A 194 -17.55 1.78 -14.67
CA GLY A 194 -16.95 0.88 -13.68
C GLY A 194 -17.90 -0.17 -13.11
N MET A 195 -19.23 -0.01 -13.26
CA MET A 195 -20.24 -0.93 -12.70
C MET A 195 -20.91 -1.82 -13.76
N ASP A 196 -21.24 -1.26 -14.93
CA ASP A 196 -21.89 -2.01 -16.03
C ASP A 196 -20.85 -2.46 -17.05
N GLU A 197 -20.82 -3.76 -17.35
CA GLU A 197 -19.85 -4.35 -18.26
C GLU A 197 -20.05 -3.90 -19.72
N LEU A 198 -21.30 -3.68 -20.14
CA LEU A 198 -21.59 -3.17 -21.48
C LEU A 198 -21.09 -1.72 -21.63
N TRP A 199 -21.34 -0.88 -20.62
CA TRP A 199 -20.83 0.48 -20.62
C TRP A 199 -19.30 0.52 -20.53
N ASN A 200 -18.69 -0.37 -19.76
CA ASN A 200 -17.23 -0.53 -19.69
C ASN A 200 -16.63 -0.96 -21.05
N SER A 201 -17.38 -1.72 -21.87
CA SER A 201 -16.99 -2.03 -23.26
C SER A 201 -16.97 -0.77 -24.13
N ILE A 202 -18.01 0.08 -24.02
CA ILE A 202 -18.08 1.38 -24.72
C ILE A 202 -16.92 2.27 -24.26
N ALA A 203 -16.69 2.38 -22.96
CA ALA A 203 -15.61 3.19 -22.40
C ALA A 203 -14.24 2.78 -22.93
N ARG A 204 -13.94 1.48 -22.96
CA ARG A 204 -12.67 0.96 -23.53
C ARG A 204 -12.51 1.32 -25.00
N LYS A 205 -13.57 1.23 -25.81
CA LYS A 205 -13.53 1.54 -27.25
C LYS A 205 -13.41 3.04 -27.50
N ALA A 206 -14.21 3.86 -26.78
CA ALA A 206 -14.13 5.31 -26.87
C ALA A 206 -12.73 5.82 -26.49
N TYR A 207 -12.17 5.24 -25.45
CA TYR A 207 -10.82 5.57 -25.01
C TYR A 207 -9.73 5.12 -26.00
N SER A 208 -9.87 3.94 -26.64
CA SER A 208 -8.96 3.48 -27.70
C SER A 208 -8.99 4.43 -28.90
N VAL A 209 -10.18 4.90 -29.31
CA VAL A 209 -10.32 5.92 -30.37
C VAL A 209 -9.60 7.23 -29.94
N PHE A 210 -9.85 7.69 -28.73
CA PHE A 210 -9.23 8.91 -28.21
C PHE A 210 -7.70 8.84 -28.15
N LEU A 211 -7.13 7.72 -27.65
CA LEU A 211 -5.69 7.48 -27.67
C LEU A 211 -5.11 7.53 -29.08
N SER A 212 -5.82 6.92 -30.03
CA SER A 212 -5.38 6.92 -31.42
C SER A 212 -5.39 8.33 -32.01
N LEU A 213 -6.41 9.13 -31.70
CA LEU A 213 -6.50 10.53 -32.12
C LEU A 213 -5.40 11.39 -31.48
N TYR A 214 -5.09 11.19 -30.19
CA TYR A 214 -4.03 11.89 -29.47
C TYR A 214 -2.62 11.65 -30.06
N LEU A 215 -2.38 10.47 -30.60
CA LEU A 215 -1.10 10.09 -31.19
C LEU A 215 -0.93 10.57 -32.65
N LEU A 216 -1.95 11.16 -33.25
CA LEU A 216 -1.83 11.68 -34.62
C LEU A 216 -0.96 12.92 -34.65
N PRO A 217 -0.05 13.05 -35.66
CA PRO A 217 0.71 14.27 -35.85
C PRO A 217 -0.20 15.48 -36.04
N PRO A 218 0.16 16.67 -35.54
CA PRO A 218 -0.72 17.87 -35.63
C PRO A 218 -1.19 18.21 -37.05
N SER A 219 -0.32 18.10 -38.05
CA SER A 219 -0.67 18.34 -39.45
C SER A 219 -1.72 17.37 -39.99
N TYR A 220 -1.66 16.12 -39.52
CA TYR A 220 -2.62 15.07 -39.86
C TYR A 220 -3.95 15.29 -39.14
N ALA A 221 -3.89 15.64 -37.86
CA ALA A 221 -5.06 15.95 -37.06
C ALA A 221 -5.84 17.15 -37.62
N ASP A 222 -5.18 18.23 -38.06
CA ASP A 222 -5.78 19.39 -38.73
C ASP A 222 -6.48 18.99 -40.04
N TRP A 223 -5.88 18.11 -40.82
CA TRP A 223 -6.50 17.58 -42.04
C TRP A 223 -7.76 16.76 -41.71
N LEU A 224 -7.66 15.88 -40.73
CA LEU A 224 -8.77 15.03 -40.28
C LEU A 224 -9.92 15.88 -39.74
N LEU A 225 -9.64 16.96 -38.98
CA LEU A 225 -10.62 17.89 -38.44
C LEU A 225 -11.42 18.59 -39.57
N LYS A 226 -10.72 19.09 -40.61
CA LYS A 226 -11.35 19.66 -41.78
C LYS A 226 -12.25 18.67 -42.52
N HIS A 227 -11.84 17.40 -42.59
CA HIS A 227 -12.64 16.33 -43.18
C HIS A 227 -13.91 16.06 -42.37
N LEU A 228 -13.79 15.95 -41.04
CA LEU A 228 -14.91 15.70 -40.13
C LEU A 228 -15.93 16.84 -40.15
N HIS A 229 -15.49 18.11 -40.23
CA HIS A 229 -16.40 19.25 -40.38
C HIS A 229 -17.19 19.23 -41.71
N SER A 230 -16.62 18.66 -42.77
CA SER A 230 -17.27 18.60 -44.07
C SER A 230 -18.20 17.41 -44.23
N ARG A 231 -17.91 16.23 -43.66
CA ARG A 231 -18.61 14.97 -43.91
C ARG A 231 -19.20 14.30 -42.67
N LEU A 232 -18.86 14.69 -41.48
CA LEU A 232 -19.28 14.15 -40.17
C LEU A 232 -18.95 12.67 -39.97
N ASP A 233 -18.18 12.03 -40.85
CA ASP A 233 -17.80 10.63 -40.83
C ASP A 233 -16.29 10.47 -41.01
N LEU A 234 -15.73 9.37 -40.44
CA LEU A 234 -14.31 9.04 -40.60
C LEU A 234 -14.03 8.65 -42.07
N PRO A 235 -12.91 9.09 -42.66
CA PRO A 235 -12.49 8.66 -43.97
C PRO A 235 -12.22 7.15 -44.03
N ASN A 236 -12.35 6.58 -45.20
CA ASN A 236 -12.01 5.16 -45.42
C ASN A 236 -10.52 4.89 -45.10
N GLN A 237 -10.21 3.71 -44.60
CA GLN A 237 -8.87 3.27 -44.24
C GLN A 237 -7.79 3.60 -45.26
N ARG A 238 -8.10 3.41 -46.58
CA ARG A 238 -7.19 3.71 -47.68
C ARG A 238 -6.87 5.22 -47.76
N THR A 239 -7.86 6.06 -47.56
CA THR A 239 -7.69 7.53 -47.56
C THR A 239 -6.83 7.97 -46.36
N LEU A 240 -7.08 7.41 -45.17
CA LEU A 240 -6.29 7.67 -43.97
C LEU A 240 -4.80 7.28 -44.16
N PHE A 241 -4.55 6.10 -44.74
CA PHE A 241 -3.16 5.65 -44.98
C PHE A 241 -2.44 6.51 -46.02
N ASN A 242 -3.12 6.96 -47.09
CA ASN A 242 -2.52 7.80 -48.12
C ASN A 242 -2.15 9.22 -47.64
N HIS A 243 -2.76 9.70 -46.54
CA HIS A 243 -2.47 11.01 -45.98
C HIS A 243 -1.43 10.99 -44.87
N LEU A 244 -0.89 9.81 -44.50
CA LEU A 244 0.15 9.76 -43.51
C LEU A 244 1.36 10.59 -43.94
N PRO A 245 1.93 11.43 -43.05
CA PRO A 245 3.12 12.22 -43.33
C PRO A 245 4.35 11.32 -43.45
N SER A 246 5.49 11.92 -43.78
CA SER A 246 6.76 11.20 -43.89
C SER A 246 7.20 10.56 -42.54
N ASP A 247 7.99 9.50 -42.63
CA ASP A 247 8.51 8.75 -41.48
C ASP A 247 9.22 9.63 -40.45
N ASP A 248 9.94 10.68 -40.90
CA ASP A 248 10.60 11.62 -40.02
C ASP A 248 9.64 12.42 -39.13
N ILE A 249 8.44 12.76 -39.65
CA ILE A 249 7.40 13.47 -38.90
C ILE A 249 6.76 12.47 -37.91
N LEU A 250 6.49 11.24 -38.34
CA LEU A 250 5.92 10.21 -37.49
C LEU A 250 6.86 9.89 -36.31
N ARG A 251 8.17 9.76 -36.56
CA ARG A 251 9.17 9.52 -35.51
C ARG A 251 9.23 10.68 -34.50
N LYS A 252 9.26 11.94 -34.99
CA LYS A 252 9.26 13.11 -34.13
C LYS A 252 8.03 13.16 -33.23
N GLU A 253 6.85 12.76 -33.71
CA GLU A 253 5.64 12.72 -32.88
C GLU A 253 5.71 11.61 -31.85
N MET A 254 6.24 10.42 -32.21
CA MET A 254 6.47 9.33 -31.23
C MET A 254 7.42 9.77 -30.12
N ASP A 255 8.53 10.43 -30.47
CA ASP A 255 9.50 10.95 -29.51
C ASP A 255 8.86 12.02 -28.61
N ALA A 256 8.05 12.92 -29.19
CA ALA A 256 7.32 13.96 -28.45
C ALA A 256 6.27 13.33 -27.51
N ALA A 257 5.54 12.31 -27.95
CA ALA A 257 4.59 11.58 -27.11
C ALA A 257 5.28 10.90 -25.93
N GLN A 258 6.45 10.31 -26.14
CA GLN A 258 7.27 9.73 -25.08
C GLN A 258 7.72 10.79 -24.06
N ALA A 259 8.18 11.95 -24.51
CA ALA A 259 8.59 13.04 -23.63
C ALA A 259 7.41 13.53 -22.79
N ARG A 260 6.23 13.81 -23.43
CA ARG A 260 5.00 14.18 -22.72
C ARG A 260 4.57 13.14 -21.68
N ALA A 261 4.70 11.85 -21.98
CA ALA A 261 4.37 10.77 -21.05
C ALA A 261 5.30 10.72 -19.83
N LEU A 262 6.61 11.01 -20.00
CA LEU A 262 7.55 11.11 -18.88
C LEU A 262 7.22 12.30 -17.98
N ASP A 263 6.93 13.45 -18.56
CA ASP A 263 6.54 14.65 -17.81
C ASP A 263 5.21 14.41 -17.06
N ALA A 264 4.22 13.79 -17.72
CA ALA A 264 2.94 13.43 -17.13
C ALA A 264 3.09 12.45 -15.96
N ASN A 265 3.98 11.46 -16.10
CA ASN A 265 4.28 10.50 -15.03
C ASN A 265 4.83 11.22 -13.78
N GLN A 266 5.81 12.12 -13.98
CA GLN A 266 6.38 12.91 -12.89
C GLN A 266 5.35 13.86 -12.26
N ALA A 267 4.50 14.51 -13.06
CA ALA A 267 3.45 15.39 -12.59
C ALA A 267 2.42 14.63 -11.73
N LEU A 268 1.98 13.46 -12.20
CA LEU A 268 1.03 12.62 -11.48
C LEU A 268 1.59 12.12 -10.15
N ILE A 269 2.87 11.71 -10.12
CA ILE A 269 3.54 11.31 -8.87
C ILE A 269 3.62 12.50 -7.91
N ARG A 270 4.16 13.66 -8.35
CA ARG A 270 4.36 14.83 -7.49
C ARG A 270 3.06 15.33 -6.86
N ALA A 271 1.98 15.38 -7.63
CA ALA A 271 0.68 15.84 -7.13
C ALA A 271 0.08 14.92 -6.06
N ASN A 272 0.46 13.62 -6.07
CA ASN A 272 -0.06 12.61 -5.15
C ASN A 272 0.89 12.25 -3.99
N LEU A 273 2.03 12.94 -3.83
CA LEU A 273 2.91 12.71 -2.67
C LEU A 273 2.22 13.01 -1.34
N ARG A 274 1.31 13.98 -1.30
CA ARG A 274 0.51 14.29 -0.11
C ARG A 274 -0.37 13.11 0.32
N LEU A 275 -0.92 12.36 -0.64
CA LEU A 275 -1.69 11.15 -0.37
C LEU A 275 -0.82 10.09 0.31
N VAL A 276 0.45 9.93 -0.13
CA VAL A 276 1.39 8.99 0.53
C VAL A 276 1.56 9.33 2.00
N VAL A 277 1.77 10.61 2.33
CA VAL A 277 1.96 11.06 3.73
C VAL A 277 0.70 10.82 4.56
N SER A 278 -0.50 11.11 4.02
CA SER A 278 -1.77 10.90 4.74
C SER A 278 -2.01 9.42 5.06
N VAL A 279 -1.61 8.52 4.16
CA VAL A 279 -1.68 7.07 4.40
C VAL A 279 -0.59 6.63 5.38
N ALA A 280 0.67 7.06 5.20
CA ALA A 280 1.80 6.67 6.04
C ALA A 280 1.61 7.08 7.52
N LYS A 281 0.98 8.23 7.78
CA LYS A 281 0.64 8.71 9.13
C LYS A 281 -0.12 7.67 9.96
N ARG A 282 -0.99 6.87 9.36
CA ARG A 282 -1.77 5.83 10.05
C ARG A 282 -0.92 4.64 10.52
N TYR A 283 0.32 4.56 10.07
CA TYR A 283 1.26 3.46 10.37
C TYR A 283 2.39 3.87 11.35
N LEU A 284 2.28 5.04 11.97
CA LEU A 284 3.20 5.49 13.02
C LEU A 284 3.27 4.48 14.19
N ASN A 285 4.38 4.48 14.91
CA ASN A 285 4.63 3.63 16.09
C ASN A 285 4.56 2.11 15.82
N ARG A 286 4.88 1.68 14.59
CA ARG A 286 4.90 0.25 14.20
C ARG A 286 6.33 -0.29 13.96
N GLY A 287 7.33 0.34 14.57
CA GLY A 287 8.72 -0.11 14.49
C GLY A 287 9.51 0.38 13.26
N ILE A 288 8.90 1.26 12.42
CA ILE A 288 9.55 1.91 11.29
C ILE A 288 9.40 3.42 11.42
N ASN A 289 10.46 4.15 11.06
CA ASN A 289 10.46 5.61 11.04
C ASN A 289 9.50 6.13 9.95
N ILE A 290 8.87 7.30 10.20
CA ILE A 290 7.95 7.95 9.25
C ILE A 290 8.61 8.22 7.88
N GLN A 291 9.89 8.55 7.85
CA GLN A 291 10.63 8.80 6.62
C GLN A 291 10.66 7.55 5.73
N ASP A 292 10.94 6.40 6.33
CA ASP A 292 10.99 5.12 5.63
C ASP A 292 9.60 4.69 5.17
N LEU A 293 8.56 4.91 6.00
CA LEU A 293 7.17 4.66 5.61
C LEU A 293 6.75 5.51 4.41
N ILE A 294 7.15 6.79 4.36
CA ILE A 294 6.91 7.67 3.21
C ILE A 294 7.66 7.18 1.96
N GLN A 295 8.91 6.74 2.09
CA GLN A 295 9.66 6.21 0.95
C GLN A 295 9.03 4.93 0.40
N GLU A 296 8.70 3.98 1.27
CA GLU A 296 8.02 2.74 0.85
C GLU A 296 6.63 3.01 0.26
N GLY A 297 5.88 3.94 0.85
CA GLY A 297 4.62 4.41 0.29
C GLY A 297 4.79 5.07 -1.08
N SER A 298 5.88 5.82 -1.29
CA SER A 298 6.20 6.44 -2.59
C SER A 298 6.55 5.39 -3.66
N LEU A 299 7.21 4.29 -3.28
CA LEU A 299 7.39 3.13 -4.17
C LEU A 299 6.07 2.50 -4.56
N GLY A 300 5.13 2.39 -3.60
CA GLY A 300 3.75 1.97 -3.87
C GLY A 300 3.03 2.89 -4.85
N LEU A 301 3.14 4.22 -4.66
CA LEU A 301 2.58 5.22 -5.57
C LEU A 301 3.14 5.09 -7.00
N MET A 302 4.46 4.90 -7.15
CA MET A 302 5.08 4.69 -8.47
C MET A 302 4.55 3.42 -9.15
N ARG A 303 4.33 2.34 -8.40
CA ARG A 303 3.69 1.12 -8.94
C ARG A 303 2.25 1.41 -9.38
N ALA A 304 1.49 2.17 -8.57
CA ALA A 304 0.13 2.57 -8.92
C ALA A 304 0.10 3.37 -10.23
N VAL A 305 0.94 4.38 -10.41
CA VAL A 305 1.02 5.16 -11.65
C VAL A 305 1.34 4.27 -12.85
N ASN A 306 2.24 3.29 -12.67
CA ASN A 306 2.61 2.36 -13.73
C ASN A 306 1.51 1.35 -14.09
N LYS A 307 0.58 1.06 -13.21
CA LYS A 307 -0.49 0.07 -13.44
C LYS A 307 -1.87 0.70 -13.61
N PHE A 308 -2.02 1.99 -13.34
CA PHE A 308 -3.30 2.67 -13.42
C PHE A 308 -3.89 2.61 -14.83
N ASP A 309 -5.16 2.20 -14.90
CA ASP A 309 -5.96 2.17 -16.12
C ASP A 309 -7.14 3.12 -16.00
N PRO A 310 -7.09 4.30 -16.67
CA PRO A 310 -8.16 5.29 -16.61
C PRO A 310 -9.48 4.82 -17.24
N ARG A 311 -9.48 3.71 -18.00
CA ARG A 311 -10.68 3.10 -18.61
C ARG A 311 -11.64 2.49 -17.59
N ARG A 312 -11.18 2.25 -16.36
CA ARG A 312 -11.98 1.63 -15.29
C ARG A 312 -12.94 2.58 -14.58
N GLY A 313 -12.83 3.90 -14.77
CA GLY A 313 -13.73 4.91 -14.21
C GLY A 313 -13.44 5.36 -12.78
N PHE A 314 -12.54 4.69 -12.06
CA PHE A 314 -12.16 5.08 -10.69
C PHE A 314 -11.22 6.27 -10.65
N LYS A 315 -11.28 7.04 -9.54
CA LYS A 315 -10.29 8.07 -9.26
C LYS A 315 -8.91 7.45 -9.07
N PHE A 316 -7.88 8.16 -9.48
CA PHE A 316 -6.50 7.71 -9.26
C PHE A 316 -6.19 7.50 -7.77
N SER A 317 -6.68 8.40 -6.90
CA SER A 317 -6.47 8.31 -5.45
C SER A 317 -6.95 6.98 -4.85
N THR A 318 -8.11 6.46 -5.27
CA THR A 318 -8.67 5.19 -4.82
C THR A 318 -7.73 4.02 -5.14
N TYR A 319 -7.26 3.97 -6.40
CA TYR A 319 -6.32 2.93 -6.84
C TYR A 319 -4.93 3.06 -6.19
N ALA A 320 -4.41 4.28 -6.08
CA ALA A 320 -3.11 4.56 -5.50
C ALA A 320 -3.06 4.22 -4.00
N THR A 321 -4.13 4.49 -3.24
CA THR A 321 -4.22 4.18 -1.81
C THR A 321 -4.00 2.69 -1.55
N TRP A 322 -4.56 1.81 -2.38
CA TRP A 322 -4.36 0.36 -2.26
C TRP A 322 -2.88 -0.02 -2.41
N TRP A 323 -2.20 0.48 -3.46
CA TRP A 323 -0.78 0.19 -3.70
C TRP A 323 0.14 0.79 -2.64
N ILE A 324 -0.18 1.99 -2.14
CA ILE A 324 0.55 2.65 -1.04
C ILE A 324 0.44 1.80 0.22
N ARG A 325 -0.78 1.39 0.61
CA ARG A 325 -1.02 0.51 1.77
C ARG A 325 -0.28 -0.82 1.63
N GLN A 326 -0.37 -1.44 0.48
CA GLN A 326 0.30 -2.71 0.19
C GLN A 326 1.81 -2.60 0.39
N SER A 327 2.44 -1.55 -0.16
CA SER A 327 3.88 -1.33 -0.05
C SER A 327 4.30 -1.07 1.41
N ILE A 328 3.56 -0.23 2.14
CA ILE A 328 3.83 0.07 3.55
C ILE A 328 3.66 -1.16 4.43
N ASN A 329 2.55 -1.91 4.31
CA ASN A 329 2.31 -3.12 5.10
C ASN A 329 3.39 -4.18 4.87
N ARG A 330 3.82 -4.33 3.62
CA ARG A 330 4.91 -5.23 3.26
C ARG A 330 6.23 -4.81 3.90
N SER A 331 6.57 -3.52 3.84
CA SER A 331 7.78 -2.99 4.48
C SER A 331 7.76 -3.22 6.00
N ILE A 332 6.62 -2.99 6.65
CA ILE A 332 6.46 -3.26 8.08
C ILE A 332 6.71 -4.76 8.38
N ALA A 333 6.11 -5.65 7.61
CA ALA A 333 6.31 -7.10 7.81
C ALA A 333 7.76 -7.54 7.61
N GLU A 334 8.50 -6.87 6.70
CA GLU A 334 9.86 -7.21 6.34
C GLU A 334 10.95 -6.54 7.18
N GLN A 335 10.70 -5.32 7.70
CA GLN A 335 11.76 -4.46 8.26
C GLN A 335 11.50 -3.97 9.69
N ALA A 336 10.26 -4.02 10.20
CA ALA A 336 9.91 -3.45 11.50
C ALA A 336 10.56 -4.14 12.72
N ARG A 337 11.04 -5.38 12.55
CA ARG A 337 11.55 -6.17 13.67
C ARG A 337 13.07 -6.33 13.60
N THR A 338 13.72 -6.24 14.76
CA THR A 338 15.17 -6.50 14.91
C THR A 338 15.54 -7.90 14.39
N ILE A 339 14.73 -8.92 14.71
CA ILE A 339 14.85 -10.27 14.15
C ILE A 339 13.76 -10.41 13.09
N ARG A 340 14.17 -10.44 11.82
CA ARG A 340 13.26 -10.55 10.67
C ARG A 340 12.43 -11.84 10.75
N ILE A 341 11.13 -11.70 10.56
CA ILE A 341 10.15 -12.78 10.51
C ILE A 341 9.65 -12.95 9.07
N PRO A 342 9.50 -14.17 8.55
CA PRO A 342 8.87 -14.41 7.24
C PRO A 342 7.43 -13.88 7.19
N VAL A 343 7.00 -13.35 6.02
CA VAL A 343 5.69 -12.72 5.83
C VAL A 343 4.52 -13.63 6.25
N HIS A 344 4.56 -14.92 5.89
CA HIS A 344 3.51 -15.88 6.27
C HIS A 344 3.39 -16.09 7.79
N LEU A 345 4.50 -15.95 8.54
CA LEU A 345 4.46 -16.03 10.00
C LEU A 345 3.90 -14.71 10.57
N PHE A 346 4.22 -13.57 9.98
CA PHE A 346 3.62 -12.28 10.33
C PHE A 346 2.10 -12.29 10.13
N GLU A 347 1.60 -12.88 9.04
CA GLU A 347 0.16 -13.10 8.81
C GLU A 347 -0.46 -13.98 9.89
N ALA A 348 0.22 -15.07 10.27
CA ALA A 348 -0.26 -15.96 11.33
C ALA A 348 -0.32 -15.25 12.70
N ILE A 349 0.70 -14.43 13.03
CA ILE A 349 0.72 -13.59 14.23
C ILE A 349 -0.46 -12.62 14.23
N SER A 350 -0.66 -11.89 13.13
CA SER A 350 -1.74 -10.92 12.97
C SER A 350 -3.12 -11.57 13.14
N ARG A 351 -3.31 -12.79 12.60
CA ARG A 351 -4.55 -13.55 12.75
C ARG A 351 -4.79 -13.96 14.21
N VAL A 352 -3.77 -14.51 14.89
CA VAL A 352 -3.87 -14.91 16.31
C VAL A 352 -4.15 -13.71 17.20
N MET A 353 -3.44 -12.58 17.00
CA MET A 353 -3.65 -11.35 17.75
C MET A 353 -5.07 -10.76 17.56
N ARG A 354 -5.60 -10.83 16.34
CA ARG A 354 -6.97 -10.40 16.06
C ARG A 354 -7.99 -11.23 16.83
N VAL A 355 -7.92 -12.55 16.71
CA VAL A 355 -8.79 -13.48 17.40
C VAL A 355 -8.72 -13.28 18.91
N GLN A 356 -7.50 -13.15 19.46
CA GLN A 356 -7.30 -12.90 20.88
C GLN A 356 -7.99 -11.59 21.33
N ARG A 357 -7.91 -10.52 20.53
CA ARG A 357 -8.56 -9.24 20.84
C ARG A 357 -10.09 -9.37 20.77
N THR A 358 -10.63 -10.00 19.72
CA THR A 358 -12.07 -10.24 19.58
C THR A 358 -12.62 -11.06 20.75
N LEU A 359 -11.93 -12.14 21.12
CA LEU A 359 -12.33 -12.96 22.27
C LEU A 359 -12.22 -12.20 23.60
N THR A 360 -11.20 -11.35 23.76
CA THR A 360 -11.09 -10.48 24.96
C THR A 360 -12.26 -9.53 25.07
N GLN A 361 -12.72 -8.94 23.96
CA GLN A 361 -13.91 -8.07 23.94
C GLN A 361 -15.20 -8.83 24.27
N GLN A 362 -15.34 -10.05 23.75
CA GLN A 362 -16.54 -10.88 23.98
C GLN A 362 -16.60 -11.45 25.39
N LEU A 363 -15.48 -11.92 25.92
CA LEU A 363 -15.38 -12.61 27.21
C LEU A 363 -15.18 -11.64 28.39
N GLY A 364 -14.72 -10.41 28.16
CA GLY A 364 -14.34 -9.46 29.20
C GLY A 364 -13.10 -9.88 30.02
N ARG A 365 -12.35 -10.93 29.55
CA ARG A 365 -11.11 -11.44 30.13
C ARG A 365 -10.14 -11.90 29.06
N SER A 366 -8.91 -12.09 29.39
CA SER A 366 -7.93 -12.72 28.48
C SER A 366 -8.38 -14.15 28.12
N PRO A 367 -8.44 -14.48 26.81
CA PRO A 367 -8.83 -15.82 26.37
C PRO A 367 -7.72 -16.84 26.67
N THR A 368 -8.11 -18.08 26.88
CA THR A 368 -7.17 -19.20 27.01
C THR A 368 -6.59 -19.58 25.65
N THR A 369 -5.43 -20.26 25.64
CA THR A 369 -4.81 -20.75 24.39
C THR A 369 -5.75 -21.69 23.61
N GLU A 370 -6.58 -22.45 24.34
CA GLU A 370 -7.57 -23.35 23.77
C GLU A 370 -8.69 -22.59 23.04
N GLU A 371 -9.28 -21.56 23.67
CA GLU A 371 -10.29 -20.71 23.06
C GLU A 371 -9.76 -20.03 21.78
N VAL A 372 -8.51 -19.54 21.84
CA VAL A 372 -7.86 -18.97 20.66
C VAL A 372 -7.63 -20.02 19.57
N ALA A 373 -7.20 -21.24 19.91
CA ALA A 373 -6.94 -22.31 18.94
C ALA A 373 -8.19 -22.76 18.19
N ILE A 374 -9.34 -22.77 18.87
CA ILE A 374 -10.65 -23.10 18.30
C ILE A 374 -11.07 -22.05 17.27
N GLU A 375 -10.89 -20.76 17.58
CA GLU A 375 -11.39 -19.64 16.75
C GLU A 375 -10.45 -19.25 15.60
N VAL A 376 -9.13 -19.44 15.73
CA VAL A 376 -8.13 -19.05 14.71
C VAL A 376 -8.28 -19.79 13.37
N GLY A 377 -9.00 -20.94 13.35
CA GLY A 377 -9.20 -21.73 12.14
C GLY A 377 -8.05 -22.73 11.86
N TYR A 378 -7.31 -23.17 12.88
CA TYR A 378 -6.33 -24.26 12.74
C TYR A 378 -6.95 -25.65 12.80
N LEU A 379 -8.23 -25.73 13.17
CA LEU A 379 -9.02 -26.95 13.22
C LEU A 379 -10.08 -26.94 12.10
N PRO A 380 -10.43 -28.10 11.52
CA PRO A 380 -11.60 -28.22 10.65
C PRO A 380 -12.90 -27.85 11.38
N ALA A 381 -13.86 -27.26 10.68
CA ALA A 381 -15.14 -26.84 11.28
C ALA A 381 -15.89 -27.98 11.98
N ALA A 382 -15.85 -29.20 11.43
CA ALA A 382 -16.46 -30.39 12.05
C ALA A 382 -15.84 -30.75 13.42
N ASP A 383 -14.52 -30.53 13.57
CA ASP A 383 -13.82 -30.78 14.83
C ASP A 383 -14.15 -29.68 15.86
N VAL A 384 -14.25 -28.42 15.41
CA VAL A 384 -14.67 -27.30 16.26
C VAL A 384 -16.07 -27.55 16.82
N ASP A 385 -17.03 -27.92 15.97
CA ASP A 385 -18.39 -28.25 16.40
C ASP A 385 -18.44 -29.42 17.40
N ALA A 386 -17.59 -30.45 17.20
CA ALA A 386 -17.52 -31.58 18.09
C ALA A 386 -16.91 -31.19 19.46
N ILE A 387 -15.88 -30.36 19.49
CA ILE A 387 -15.25 -29.85 20.71
C ILE A 387 -16.24 -28.98 21.49
N LEU A 388 -16.93 -28.04 20.82
CA LEU A 388 -17.90 -27.17 21.47
C LEU A 388 -19.10 -27.94 22.05
N ARG A 389 -19.58 -29.02 21.38
CA ARG A 389 -20.62 -29.89 21.90
C ARG A 389 -20.12 -30.66 23.13
N ALA A 390 -18.93 -31.26 23.07
CA ALA A 390 -18.36 -32.00 24.19
C ALA A 390 -18.19 -31.10 25.42
N HIS A 391 -17.76 -29.83 25.23
CA HIS A 391 -17.65 -28.85 26.32
C HIS A 391 -19.03 -28.48 26.89
N SER A 392 -20.06 -28.31 26.03
CA SER A 392 -21.42 -27.99 26.51
C SER A 392 -22.07 -29.13 27.25
N GLU A 393 -21.72 -30.39 26.95
CA GLU A 393 -22.22 -31.61 27.57
C GLU A 393 -21.35 -32.10 28.71
N GLU A 394 -20.26 -31.42 29.07
CA GLU A 394 -19.24 -31.82 30.05
C GLU A 394 -18.71 -33.25 29.82
N GLN A 395 -18.64 -33.68 28.55
CA GLN A 395 -18.14 -35.00 28.18
C GLN A 395 -16.63 -34.93 27.86
N PRO A 396 -15.87 -36.03 28.16
CA PRO A 396 -14.48 -36.11 27.79
C PRO A 396 -14.35 -36.15 26.25
N LEU A 397 -13.38 -35.38 25.70
CA LEU A 397 -13.08 -35.39 24.27
C LEU A 397 -12.51 -36.78 23.85
N ASP A 398 -12.84 -37.15 22.61
CA ASP A 398 -12.19 -38.31 21.99
C ASP A 398 -10.67 -38.12 21.88
N ALA A 399 -9.89 -39.16 22.13
CA ALA A 399 -8.42 -39.08 22.15
C ALA A 399 -7.82 -38.51 20.84
N ALA A 400 -8.44 -38.77 19.69
CA ALA A 400 -8.02 -38.22 18.40
C ALA A 400 -8.34 -36.72 18.25
N LEU A 401 -9.47 -36.26 18.81
CA LEU A 401 -9.84 -34.85 18.86
C LEU A 401 -8.94 -34.06 19.81
N GLN A 402 -8.66 -34.62 20.97
CA GLN A 402 -7.75 -34.06 21.97
C GLN A 402 -6.36 -33.84 21.37
N GLN A 403 -5.80 -34.84 20.66
CA GLN A 403 -4.50 -34.71 20.02
C GLN A 403 -4.46 -33.60 18.94
N ARG A 404 -5.56 -33.42 18.19
CA ARG A 404 -5.68 -32.34 17.20
C ARG A 404 -5.75 -30.98 17.87
N LEU A 405 -6.52 -30.86 18.95
CA LEU A 405 -6.63 -29.65 19.75
C LEU A 405 -5.27 -29.29 20.37
N ASP A 406 -4.56 -30.25 20.97
CA ASP A 406 -3.23 -30.00 21.52
C ASP A 406 -2.24 -29.54 20.45
N SER A 407 -2.31 -30.10 19.23
CA SER A 407 -1.47 -29.68 18.11
C SER A 407 -1.80 -28.23 17.68
N ALA A 408 -3.08 -27.85 17.67
CA ALA A 408 -3.51 -26.49 17.37
C ALA A 408 -3.06 -25.50 18.46
N MET A 409 -3.20 -25.85 19.74
CA MET A 409 -2.69 -25.07 20.87
C MET A 409 -1.17 -24.87 20.81
N GLN A 410 -0.42 -25.91 20.46
CA GLN A 410 1.03 -25.82 20.28
C GLN A 410 1.40 -24.87 19.13
N LYS A 411 0.62 -24.87 18.03
CA LYS A 411 0.80 -23.89 16.94
C LYS A 411 0.57 -22.47 17.42
N VAL A 412 -0.53 -22.20 18.14
CA VAL A 412 -0.83 -20.88 18.71
C VAL A 412 0.31 -20.41 19.61
N ASN A 413 0.76 -21.28 20.56
CA ASN A 413 1.86 -20.95 21.47
C ASN A 413 3.17 -20.67 20.73
N ARG A 414 3.47 -21.42 19.66
CA ARG A 414 4.67 -21.17 18.82
C ARG A 414 4.57 -19.82 18.12
N VAL A 415 3.40 -19.47 17.58
CA VAL A 415 3.16 -18.19 16.92
C VAL A 415 3.28 -17.03 17.92
N LEU A 416 2.70 -17.15 19.12
CA LEU A 416 2.80 -16.13 20.17
C LEU A 416 4.25 -15.93 20.64
N ARG A 417 5.03 -17.00 20.86
CA ARG A 417 6.46 -16.88 21.19
C ARG A 417 7.27 -16.20 20.08
N SER A 418 6.92 -16.45 18.82
CA SER A 418 7.58 -15.78 17.69
C SER A 418 7.16 -14.32 17.55
N ALA A 419 6.07 -13.91 18.20
CA ALA A 419 5.59 -12.54 18.24
C ALA A 419 6.32 -11.68 19.27
N GLU A 420 7.01 -12.29 20.24
CA GLU A 420 7.79 -11.57 21.27
C GLU A 420 8.92 -10.74 20.63
N GLU A 421 9.10 -9.53 21.11
CA GLU A 421 10.19 -8.65 20.69
C GLU A 421 11.36 -8.74 21.66
N PRO A 422 12.62 -8.63 21.19
CA PRO A 422 13.77 -8.58 22.06
C PRO A 422 13.76 -7.31 22.92
N VAL A 423 14.16 -7.45 24.16
CA VAL A 423 14.29 -6.33 25.10
C VAL A 423 15.71 -5.76 25.00
N SER A 424 15.85 -4.42 25.14
CA SER A 424 17.15 -3.76 25.13
C SER A 424 17.97 -4.14 26.38
N ILE A 425 19.22 -4.57 26.16
CA ILE A 425 20.18 -4.85 27.26
C ILE A 425 20.55 -3.56 28.00
N ASP A 426 20.60 -2.43 27.30
CA ASP A 426 20.89 -1.11 27.88
C ASP A 426 19.65 -0.45 28.51
N GLY A 427 18.51 -1.15 28.52
CA GLY A 427 17.29 -0.64 29.14
C GLY A 427 17.45 -0.47 30.65
N PRO A 428 16.98 0.66 31.24
CA PRO A 428 17.07 0.87 32.66
C PRO A 428 16.21 -0.11 33.45
N VAL A 429 16.72 -0.60 34.57
CA VAL A 429 16.01 -1.50 35.48
C VAL A 429 15.69 -0.77 36.78
N GLY A 430 14.40 -0.50 37.04
CA GLY A 430 13.93 0.22 38.24
C GLY A 430 13.77 1.72 38.02
N ASP A 431 13.46 2.43 39.10
CA ASP A 431 13.20 3.89 39.11
C ASP A 431 14.48 4.75 39.10
N GLU A 432 15.65 4.15 39.21
CA GLU A 432 16.94 4.85 39.21
C GLU A 432 17.69 4.53 37.90
N ASP A 433 18.04 5.56 37.12
CA ASP A 433 18.76 5.50 35.84
C ASP A 433 20.19 4.91 35.92
N SER A 434 20.56 4.29 37.05
CA SER A 434 21.95 3.89 37.35
C SER A 434 22.30 2.46 36.95
N SER A 435 21.31 1.60 36.63
CA SER A 435 21.54 0.17 36.34
C SER A 435 20.83 -0.23 35.08
N SER A 436 21.55 -0.85 34.16
CA SER A 436 21.02 -1.45 32.94
C SER A 436 20.69 -2.95 33.12
N LEU A 437 19.82 -3.50 32.27
CA LEU A 437 19.52 -4.94 32.28
C LEU A 437 20.80 -5.77 32.08
N GLY A 438 21.77 -5.25 31.31
CA GLY A 438 23.06 -5.89 31.06
C GLY A 438 23.89 -6.13 32.32
N ASP A 439 23.76 -5.25 33.33
CA ASP A 439 24.50 -5.37 34.58
C ASP A 439 24.05 -6.58 35.44
N PHE A 440 22.86 -7.11 35.17
CA PHE A 440 22.28 -8.28 35.87
C PHE A 440 22.48 -9.59 35.14
N LEU A 441 23.04 -9.57 33.94
CA LEU A 441 23.28 -10.79 33.16
C LEU A 441 24.60 -11.43 33.57
N GLU A 442 24.53 -12.66 34.07
CA GLU A 442 25.72 -13.43 34.44
C GLU A 442 26.39 -14.02 33.18
N ASP A 443 27.71 -13.86 33.09
CA ASP A 443 28.53 -14.51 32.07
C ASP A 443 28.84 -15.97 32.48
N GLU A 444 28.07 -16.92 31.98
CA GLU A 444 28.22 -18.36 32.28
C GLU A 444 29.55 -18.93 31.74
N ASP A 445 30.16 -18.32 30.73
CA ASP A 445 31.44 -18.76 30.15
C ASP A 445 32.66 -18.16 30.87
N ALA A 446 32.46 -17.23 31.77
CA ALA A 446 33.56 -16.66 32.54
C ALA A 446 34.16 -17.68 33.48
N PRO A 447 35.46 -17.96 33.40
CA PRO A 447 36.11 -18.93 34.26
C PRO A 447 36.05 -18.47 35.73
N SER A 448 35.50 -19.30 36.61
CA SER A 448 35.47 -19.02 38.04
C SER A 448 36.86 -18.59 38.55
N PRO A 449 36.94 -17.51 39.40
CA PRO A 449 38.21 -17.10 39.97
C PRO A 449 38.98 -18.24 40.67
N LEU A 450 38.25 -19.14 41.29
CA LEU A 450 38.81 -20.31 41.95
C LEU A 450 39.44 -21.28 40.92
N ASP A 451 38.81 -21.55 39.77
CA ASP A 451 39.34 -22.42 38.73
C ASP A 451 40.51 -21.77 37.98
N SER A 452 40.47 -20.43 37.79
CA SER A 452 41.59 -19.67 37.26
C SER A 452 42.79 -19.75 38.19
N GLY A 453 42.58 -19.61 39.51
CA GLY A 453 43.62 -19.75 40.50
C GLY A 453 44.19 -21.19 40.58
N ARG A 454 43.35 -22.21 40.48
CA ARG A 454 43.79 -23.64 40.42
C ARG A 454 44.65 -23.90 39.19
N ARG A 455 44.24 -23.39 38.02
CA ARG A 455 45.01 -23.55 36.76
C ARG A 455 46.36 -22.84 36.85
N GLU A 456 46.43 -21.65 37.44
CA GLU A 456 47.69 -20.93 37.62
C GLU A 456 48.61 -21.66 38.61
N MET A 457 48.07 -22.18 39.73
CA MET A 457 48.85 -23.02 40.65
C MET A 457 49.39 -24.29 40.01
N LEU A 458 48.59 -24.98 39.23
CA LEU A 458 49.01 -26.13 38.46
C LEU A 458 50.11 -25.81 37.47
N ARG A 459 49.99 -24.65 36.76
CA ARG A 459 50.99 -24.17 35.83
C ARG A 459 52.32 -23.84 36.50
N ARG A 460 52.27 -23.19 37.69
CA ARG A 460 53.47 -22.92 38.52
C ARG A 460 54.13 -24.19 39.00
N ARG A 461 53.37 -25.17 39.56
CA ARG A 461 53.88 -26.44 39.99
C ARG A 461 54.48 -27.26 38.85
N GLY A 462 53.81 -27.23 37.67
CA GLY A 462 54.35 -27.88 36.47
C GLY A 462 55.67 -27.27 36.01
N ARG A 463 55.81 -25.93 36.02
CA ARG A 463 57.06 -25.25 35.71
C ARG A 463 58.16 -25.57 36.74
N THR A 464 57.82 -25.60 38.01
CA THR A 464 58.80 -25.95 39.07
C THR A 464 59.26 -27.41 38.90
N ALA A 465 58.35 -28.34 38.58
CA ALA A 465 58.70 -29.73 38.36
C ALA A 465 59.57 -29.92 37.11
N LEU A 466 59.24 -29.17 36.01
CA LEU A 466 60.07 -29.19 34.80
C LEU A 466 61.47 -28.62 35.02
N ASN A 467 61.62 -27.58 35.86
CA ASN A 467 62.91 -27.00 36.22
C ASN A 467 63.81 -27.93 37.10
N LEU A 468 63.19 -28.96 37.70
CA LEU A 468 63.91 -29.98 38.51
C LEU A 468 64.37 -31.16 37.64
N LEU A 469 63.91 -31.26 36.40
CA LEU A 469 64.39 -32.29 35.47
C LEU A 469 65.75 -31.86 34.88
N SER A 470 66.67 -32.81 34.78
CA SER A 470 67.96 -32.57 34.13
C SER A 470 67.76 -32.50 32.63
N ASP A 471 68.72 -31.84 31.91
CA ASP A 471 68.68 -31.64 30.42
C ASP A 471 68.55 -32.95 29.59
N ARG A 472 68.38 -34.08 30.22
CA ARG A 472 68.21 -35.43 29.61
C ARG A 472 66.96 -36.18 30.08
N GLY A 473 66.03 -35.53 30.78
CA GLY A 473 64.80 -36.12 31.29
C GLY A 473 63.53 -35.67 30.49
#